data_dfd30d0a226c002558e2ce9a15e7e2e4
#
_entry.id   dfd30d0a226c002558e2ce9a15e7e2e4
#
_cell.length_a   1.000
_cell.length_b   1.000
_cell.length_c   1.000
_cell.angle_alpha   90.00
_cell.angle_beta   90.00
_cell.angle_gamma   90.00
#
_symmetry.space_group_name_H-M   'P 1'
#
loop_
_entity.id
_entity.type
_entity.pdbx_description
1 polymer ?
#
loop_
_entity_poly.entity_id
_entity_poly.type
_entity_poly.pdbx_seq_one_letter_code
_entity_poly.pdbx_strand_id
1 'polypeptide(L)'
;MSNIKLTVGIDLGTTNSECYIYSDVTNQPVLQYLHGSMSGIYPSVVYYDKDANKFLVGEKVKNNADLYMDAWKHMKINMDKGDTYTEEYNGVKLNPQQFSAKVLKYIKDGLDELYPDNEVEDLVITVPAYFKDNERRSTEQAARDAGFNPTHEIRLINEPTSATLAYGEDVEDASNVLAFDLGGGTFDATLLECENVDGVRFYQAVRTDGSIIGGKNFDEKISDYLYNNYINTDEGRKYEGNADFKKEFIKRCYGISEKIKIALSKQDEVKGTDMVRIQGQRIILDYQISKVQFENMIGSLVNQTVEMAKKVVGGREIQRIILVGGSTRIPLVGQMIRNAFPNVEISDSDPDLIVARGAAIQASIMGNKKESFLNEILTNPLGITVAGGFVQYMMLENTPIPYEVVERFYTAGKGQKSVTAYVVQGKDLNVESPENQILGKIELQNFHDTADKVPVDVKLRVDNSGKIEVTAKEVHEDGAEFYDTMQIGKGSSVQKTNFEELKKAANEFFKNLPPEKLTKPEAEIRAKLNENQNPITEWILFRLDNQKEYVKTAEEYRVLLFRALQALRQGI
;
A
#
# COMPACT_ATOMS: atom_id res chain seq x y z
N MET A 1 -21.61 25.75 25.02
CA MET A 1 -20.74 26.25 23.96
C MET A 1 -20.92 25.30 22.80
N SER A 2 -21.01 25.75 21.55
CA SER A 2 -21.07 24.84 20.41
C SER A 2 -19.70 24.18 20.27
N ASN A 3 -19.67 22.83 20.15
CA ASN A 3 -18.43 22.09 19.88
C ASN A 3 -17.77 22.65 18.61
N ILE A 4 -16.46 22.76 18.62
CA ILE A 4 -15.68 23.13 17.43
C ILE A 4 -15.65 21.92 16.51
N LYS A 5 -16.25 22.01 15.33
CA LYS A 5 -16.24 20.95 14.32
C LYS A 5 -14.94 21.01 13.52
N LEU A 6 -14.24 19.88 13.42
CA LEU A 6 -12.99 19.74 12.72
C LEU A 6 -13.12 18.81 11.51
N THR A 7 -12.63 19.28 10.38
CA THR A 7 -12.45 18.50 9.14
C THR A 7 -10.96 18.22 8.99
N VAL A 8 -10.55 16.96 9.22
CA VAL A 8 -9.16 16.59 9.49
C VAL A 8 -8.61 15.72 8.36
N GLY A 9 -7.41 16.06 7.89
CA GLY A 9 -6.59 15.24 7.02
C GLY A 9 -5.27 14.87 7.69
N ILE A 10 -4.93 13.59 7.69
CA ILE A 10 -3.70 13.08 8.29
C ILE A 10 -2.93 12.27 7.24
N ASP A 11 -1.67 12.61 7.07
CA ASP A 11 -0.70 11.68 6.48
C ASP A 11 -0.08 10.85 7.59
N LEU A 12 -0.37 9.55 7.58
CA LEU A 12 0.24 8.58 8.49
C LEU A 12 1.45 7.95 7.80
N GLY A 13 2.59 8.65 7.82
CA GLY A 13 3.79 8.21 7.12
C GLY A 13 4.62 7.15 7.88
N THR A 14 5.46 6.42 7.16
CA THR A 14 6.37 5.40 7.73
C THR A 14 7.41 6.02 8.67
N THR A 15 7.89 7.21 8.35
CA THR A 15 8.96 7.91 9.08
C THR A 15 8.45 9.15 9.79
N ASN A 16 7.60 9.92 9.13
CA ASN A 16 6.98 11.13 9.65
C ASN A 16 5.48 11.08 9.37
N SER A 17 4.70 11.82 10.15
CA SER A 17 3.26 12.01 9.98
C SER A 17 2.93 13.48 10.11
N GLU A 18 1.89 13.94 9.42
CA GLU A 18 1.47 15.34 9.37
C GLU A 18 -0.06 15.43 9.51
N CYS A 19 -0.53 16.59 9.98
CA CYS A 19 -1.94 16.84 10.20
C CYS A 19 -2.34 18.23 9.67
N TYR A 20 -3.37 18.27 8.86
CA TYR A 20 -4.04 19.48 8.42
C TYR A 20 -5.50 19.50 8.88
N ILE A 21 -6.02 20.69 9.11
CA ILE A 21 -7.45 20.94 9.27
C ILE A 21 -7.91 21.82 8.11
N TYR A 22 -9.04 21.46 7.49
CA TYR A 22 -9.67 22.34 6.52
C TYR A 22 -10.44 23.44 7.25
N SER A 23 -10.06 24.70 7.02
CA SER A 23 -10.66 25.85 7.68
C SER A 23 -11.82 26.39 6.86
N ASP A 24 -13.03 26.39 7.43
CA ASP A 24 -14.23 26.97 6.82
C ASP A 24 -14.13 28.52 6.70
N VAL A 25 -13.25 29.14 7.51
CA VAL A 25 -13.07 30.60 7.50
C VAL A 25 -12.23 31.04 6.30
N THR A 26 -11.14 30.32 6.04
CA THR A 26 -10.22 30.65 4.94
C THR A 26 -10.51 29.86 3.66
N ASN A 27 -11.37 28.86 3.75
CA ASN A 27 -11.65 27.89 2.70
C ASN A 27 -10.37 27.18 2.18
N GLN A 28 -9.44 26.91 3.09
CA GLN A 28 -8.12 26.34 2.80
C GLN A 28 -7.67 25.33 3.88
N PRO A 29 -6.86 24.33 3.52
CA PRO A 29 -6.20 23.46 4.48
C PRO A 29 -5.11 24.23 5.26
N VAL A 30 -5.09 24.03 6.59
CA VAL A 30 -4.18 24.70 7.52
C VAL A 30 -3.35 23.64 8.26
N LEU A 31 -2.02 23.71 8.11
CA LEU A 31 -1.08 22.83 8.82
C LEU A 31 -1.20 23.03 10.34
N GLN A 32 -1.23 21.93 11.07
CA GLN A 32 -1.30 21.98 12.53
C GLN A 32 0.11 21.88 13.14
N TYR A 33 0.34 22.62 14.19
CA TYR A 33 1.60 22.66 14.97
C TYR A 33 1.34 22.08 16.38
N LEU A 34 1.17 20.75 16.45
CA LEU A 34 0.78 20.06 17.67
C LEU A 34 1.96 19.97 18.67
N HIS A 35 1.67 19.95 19.97
CA HIS A 35 2.65 19.78 21.05
C HIS A 35 3.85 20.74 20.98
N GLY A 36 3.66 21.92 20.40
CA GLY A 36 4.72 22.94 20.24
C GLY A 36 5.75 22.62 19.13
N SER A 37 5.43 21.70 18.20
CA SER A 37 6.26 21.46 17.03
C SER A 37 6.40 22.75 16.21
N MET A 38 7.60 23.00 15.69
CA MET A 38 7.90 24.18 14.84
C MET A 38 7.76 23.86 13.35
N SER A 39 7.71 22.57 12.99
CA SER A 39 7.66 22.13 11.59
C SER A 39 6.27 21.65 11.17
N GLY A 40 5.42 21.21 12.11
CA GLY A 40 4.19 20.48 11.83
C GLY A 40 4.41 19.07 11.29
N ILE A 41 5.65 18.57 11.34
CA ILE A 41 6.06 17.23 10.94
C ILE A 41 6.35 16.43 12.21
N TYR A 42 5.65 15.32 12.39
CA TYR A 42 5.75 14.49 13.60
C TYR A 42 6.45 13.18 13.28
N PRO A 43 7.66 12.92 13.83
CA PRO A 43 8.33 11.65 13.64
C PRO A 43 7.46 10.47 14.08
N SER A 44 7.25 9.49 13.21
CA SER A 44 6.52 8.24 13.49
C SER A 44 7.44 7.29 14.26
N VAL A 45 7.72 7.65 15.50
CA VAL A 45 8.59 6.91 16.42
C VAL A 45 7.96 6.84 17.80
N VAL A 46 8.00 5.65 18.42
CA VAL A 46 7.34 5.37 19.70
C VAL A 46 8.35 4.74 20.65
N TYR A 47 8.42 5.23 21.87
CA TYR A 47 9.25 4.71 22.97
C TYR A 47 8.38 4.46 24.19
N TYR A 48 8.64 3.37 24.92
CA TYR A 48 7.99 3.10 26.20
C TYR A 48 8.93 3.41 27.36
N ASP A 49 8.56 4.42 28.14
CA ASP A 49 9.24 4.80 29.39
C ASP A 49 8.71 3.92 30.52
N LYS A 50 9.54 2.96 30.97
CA LYS A 50 9.19 2.03 32.06
C LYS A 50 8.97 2.72 33.38
N ASP A 51 9.78 3.74 33.67
CA ASP A 51 9.75 4.42 34.99
C ASP A 51 8.49 5.28 35.10
N ALA A 52 8.13 5.96 34.02
CA ALA A 52 6.92 6.77 33.96
C ALA A 52 5.66 5.96 33.55
N ASN A 53 5.80 4.69 33.19
CA ASN A 53 4.73 3.81 32.68
C ASN A 53 3.91 4.47 31.57
N LYS A 54 4.58 5.07 30.58
CA LYS A 54 3.93 5.79 29.50
C LYS A 54 4.67 5.68 28.17
N PHE A 55 3.91 5.85 27.09
CA PHE A 55 4.48 5.99 25.76
C PHE A 55 4.89 7.44 25.50
N LEU A 56 6.07 7.61 24.90
CA LEU A 56 6.55 8.86 24.32
C LEU A 56 6.55 8.69 22.80
N VAL A 57 6.15 9.74 22.08
CA VAL A 57 6.02 9.73 20.62
C VAL A 57 6.62 11.01 20.03
N GLY A 58 7.13 10.93 18.80
CA GLY A 58 7.50 12.09 18.02
C GLY A 58 8.88 12.67 18.35
N GLU A 59 9.00 14.00 18.27
CA GLU A 59 10.27 14.72 18.34
C GLU A 59 11.08 14.46 19.63
N LYS A 60 10.40 14.31 20.77
CA LYS A 60 11.06 14.01 22.06
C LYS A 60 11.86 12.71 22.02
N VAL A 61 11.36 11.72 21.27
CA VAL A 61 12.05 10.44 21.09
C VAL A 61 13.13 10.57 20.03
N LYS A 62 12.82 11.15 18.87
CA LYS A 62 13.76 11.26 17.74
C LYS A 62 15.00 12.09 18.10
N ASN A 63 14.84 13.15 18.84
CA ASN A 63 15.92 14.07 19.22
C ASN A 63 16.78 13.57 20.38
N ASN A 64 16.40 12.46 21.04
CA ASN A 64 17.19 11.82 22.08
C ASN A 64 17.76 10.50 21.54
N ALA A 65 19.08 10.46 21.32
CA ALA A 65 19.74 9.32 20.71
C ALA A 65 19.55 7.99 21.50
N ASP A 66 19.54 8.07 22.83
CA ASP A 66 19.36 6.88 23.70
C ASP A 66 17.92 6.35 23.58
N LEU A 67 16.92 7.22 23.60
CA LEU A 67 15.51 6.83 23.42
C LEU A 67 15.26 6.31 22.01
N TYR A 68 15.80 6.99 21.00
CA TYR A 68 15.60 6.63 19.58
C TYR A 68 16.18 5.25 19.24
N MET A 69 17.29 4.85 19.87
CA MET A 69 17.87 3.52 19.67
C MET A 69 16.93 2.40 20.10
N ASP A 70 16.20 2.57 21.20
CA ASP A 70 15.32 1.57 21.80
C ASP A 70 13.82 1.88 21.56
N ALA A 71 13.52 2.54 20.44
CA ALA A 71 12.18 2.91 20.03
C ALA A 71 11.69 2.09 18.83
N TRP A 72 10.37 1.86 18.77
CA TRP A 72 9.71 1.36 17.56
C TRP A 72 9.73 2.43 16.48
N LYS A 73 10.08 2.02 15.28
CA LYS A 73 10.13 2.85 14.08
C LYS A 73 9.94 2.01 12.82
N HIS A 74 9.45 2.62 11.74
CA HIS A 74 9.23 1.96 10.44
C HIS A 74 8.29 0.74 10.47
N MET A 75 7.44 0.61 11.48
CA MET A 75 6.57 -0.56 11.62
C MET A 75 5.45 -0.58 10.58
N LYS A 76 5.02 0.57 10.05
CA LYS A 76 3.96 0.67 9.02
C LYS A 76 4.23 -0.21 7.80
N ILE A 77 5.49 -0.39 7.39
CA ILE A 77 5.87 -1.25 6.26
C ILE A 77 5.56 -2.74 6.45
N ASN A 78 5.28 -3.17 7.67
CA ASN A 78 4.93 -4.54 8.03
C ASN A 78 3.43 -4.68 8.36
N MET A 79 2.59 -3.73 7.95
CA MET A 79 1.16 -3.74 8.23
C MET A 79 0.47 -4.98 7.65
N ASP A 80 0.98 -5.51 6.52
CA ASP A 80 0.54 -6.75 5.88
C ASP A 80 0.66 -7.99 6.78
N LYS A 81 1.60 -7.97 7.72
CA LYS A 81 1.89 -9.09 8.63
C LYS A 81 0.97 -9.11 9.86
N GLY A 82 0.25 -8.02 10.13
CA GLY A 82 -0.69 -7.90 11.24
C GLY A 82 -0.09 -8.36 12.58
N ASP A 83 -0.83 -9.17 13.32
CA ASP A 83 -0.40 -9.71 14.63
C ASP A 83 0.75 -10.73 14.57
N THR A 84 1.10 -11.23 13.39
CA THR A 84 2.22 -12.18 13.23
C THR A 84 3.58 -11.49 13.32
N TYR A 85 3.62 -10.16 13.17
CA TYR A 85 4.81 -9.36 13.33
C TYR A 85 4.72 -8.47 14.57
N THR A 86 5.67 -8.62 15.48
CA THR A 86 5.80 -7.77 16.65
C THR A 86 7.25 -7.42 16.90
N GLU A 87 7.50 -6.21 17.38
CA GLU A 87 8.78 -5.82 17.93
C GLU A 87 8.64 -5.55 19.44
N GLU A 88 9.68 -5.93 20.20
CA GLU A 88 9.71 -5.76 21.65
C GLU A 88 10.80 -4.77 22.05
N TYR A 89 10.41 -3.73 22.79
CA TYR A 89 11.31 -2.81 23.45
C TYR A 89 10.85 -2.57 24.88
N ASN A 90 11.81 -2.55 25.81
CA ASN A 90 11.54 -2.28 27.21
C ASN A 90 10.50 -3.22 27.87
N GLY A 91 10.36 -4.46 27.36
CA GLY A 91 9.40 -5.45 27.86
C GLY A 91 7.97 -5.27 27.36
N VAL A 92 7.75 -4.36 26.41
CA VAL A 92 6.45 -4.17 25.74
C VAL A 92 6.57 -4.61 24.28
N LYS A 93 5.56 -5.34 23.79
CA LYS A 93 5.44 -5.74 22.38
C LYS A 93 4.39 -4.89 21.70
N LEU A 94 4.71 -4.39 20.51
CA LEU A 94 3.74 -3.74 19.62
C LEU A 94 3.74 -4.43 18.26
N ASN A 95 2.55 -4.61 17.71
CA ASN A 95 2.34 -4.91 16.29
C ASN A 95 2.23 -3.59 15.48
N PRO A 96 2.23 -3.63 14.13
CA PRO A 96 2.14 -2.42 13.30
C PRO A 96 0.88 -1.58 13.52
N GLN A 97 -0.29 -2.20 13.73
CA GLN A 97 -1.53 -1.50 14.04
C GLN A 97 -1.43 -0.75 15.37
N GLN A 98 -0.96 -1.42 16.43
CA GLN A 98 -0.79 -0.82 17.75
C GLN A 98 0.22 0.33 17.75
N PHE A 99 1.30 0.18 16.98
CA PHE A 99 2.27 1.26 16.75
C PHE A 99 1.60 2.46 16.08
N SER A 100 0.88 2.24 14.99
CA SER A 100 0.16 3.29 14.25
C SER A 100 -0.89 3.99 15.13
N ALA A 101 -1.57 3.24 15.99
CA ALA A 101 -2.50 3.80 16.97
C ALA A 101 -1.81 4.75 17.96
N LYS A 102 -0.54 4.49 18.36
CA LYS A 102 0.20 5.42 19.24
C LYS A 102 0.57 6.71 18.52
N VAL A 103 0.96 6.62 17.25
CA VAL A 103 1.25 7.81 16.42
C VAL A 103 -0.01 8.64 16.21
N LEU A 104 -1.13 8.01 15.84
CA LEU A 104 -2.41 8.68 15.64
C LEU A 104 -2.95 9.28 16.95
N LYS A 105 -2.75 8.59 18.08
CA LYS A 105 -3.13 9.12 19.40
C LYS A 105 -2.35 10.39 19.75
N TYR A 106 -1.07 10.43 19.43
CA TYR A 106 -0.26 11.65 19.63
C TYR A 106 -0.85 12.83 18.84
N ILE A 107 -1.27 12.59 17.58
CA ILE A 107 -1.94 13.63 16.79
C ILE A 107 -3.29 14.02 17.40
N LYS A 108 -4.10 13.04 17.82
CA LYS A 108 -5.41 13.29 18.45
C LYS A 108 -5.27 14.11 19.73
N ASP A 109 -4.34 13.73 20.61
CA ASP A 109 -4.11 14.44 21.87
C ASP A 109 -3.67 15.90 21.62
N GLY A 110 -2.83 16.13 20.58
CA GLY A 110 -2.43 17.48 20.19
C GLY A 110 -3.59 18.31 19.62
N LEU A 111 -4.50 17.70 18.89
CA LEU A 111 -5.72 18.37 18.42
C LEU A 111 -6.63 18.73 19.61
N ASP A 112 -6.77 17.84 20.60
CA ASP A 112 -7.55 18.11 21.82
C ASP A 112 -6.94 19.22 22.68
N GLU A 113 -5.61 19.33 22.71
CA GLU A 113 -4.92 20.43 23.37
C GLU A 113 -5.16 21.79 22.67
N LEU A 114 -5.12 21.82 21.34
CA LEU A 114 -5.31 23.06 20.56
C LEU A 114 -6.78 23.47 20.45
N TYR A 115 -7.68 22.53 20.40
CA TYR A 115 -9.11 22.73 20.21
C TYR A 115 -9.91 22.01 21.32
N PRO A 116 -9.93 22.52 22.54
CA PRO A 116 -10.75 21.94 23.62
C PRO A 116 -12.21 21.86 23.20
N ASP A 117 -12.89 20.78 23.57
CA ASP A 117 -14.28 20.48 23.20
C ASP A 117 -14.50 20.34 21.68
N ASN A 118 -13.47 19.87 20.94
CA ASN A 118 -13.62 19.60 19.50
C ASN A 118 -14.44 18.33 19.24
N GLU A 119 -15.08 18.33 18.09
CA GLU A 119 -15.72 17.18 17.47
C GLU A 119 -15.14 17.01 16.07
N VAL A 120 -14.48 15.87 15.80
CA VAL A 120 -14.03 15.54 14.45
C VAL A 120 -15.25 15.14 13.63
N GLU A 121 -15.60 15.92 12.61
CA GLU A 121 -16.75 15.69 11.74
C GLU A 121 -16.37 14.74 10.60
N ASP A 122 -15.29 15.08 9.90
CA ASP A 122 -14.73 14.29 8.80
C ASP A 122 -13.26 13.99 9.05
N LEU A 123 -12.85 12.76 8.81
CA LEU A 123 -11.47 12.32 8.95
C LEU A 123 -11.02 11.55 7.71
N VAL A 124 -9.96 12.05 7.08
CA VAL A 124 -9.26 11.35 6.01
C VAL A 124 -7.84 11.01 6.46
N ILE A 125 -7.45 9.74 6.28
CA ILE A 125 -6.08 9.26 6.56
C ILE A 125 -5.51 8.68 5.27
N THR A 126 -4.25 8.99 4.98
CA THR A 126 -3.59 8.48 3.79
C THR A 126 -2.96 7.11 4.01
N VAL A 127 -2.91 6.33 2.95
CA VAL A 127 -2.28 5.02 2.91
C VAL A 127 -1.48 4.87 1.62
N PRO A 128 -0.41 4.06 1.60
CA PRO A 128 0.27 3.71 0.36
C PRO A 128 -0.70 3.09 -0.65
N ALA A 129 -0.52 3.38 -1.94
CA ALA A 129 -1.41 2.90 -2.98
C ALA A 129 -1.45 1.37 -3.08
N TYR A 130 -0.34 0.67 -2.79
CA TYR A 130 -0.26 -0.79 -2.81
C TYR A 130 -0.92 -1.49 -1.61
N PHE A 131 -1.39 -0.76 -0.57
CA PHE A 131 -2.07 -1.35 0.58
C PHE A 131 -3.31 -2.11 0.14
N LYS A 132 -3.39 -3.38 0.55
CA LYS A 132 -4.52 -4.27 0.36
C LYS A 132 -5.57 -4.04 1.46
N ASP A 133 -6.69 -4.75 1.40
CA ASP A 133 -7.82 -4.58 2.34
C ASP A 133 -7.41 -4.71 3.82
N ASN A 134 -6.56 -5.69 4.16
CA ASN A 134 -6.16 -5.90 5.56
C ASN A 134 -5.37 -4.73 6.13
N GLU A 135 -4.43 -4.16 5.36
CA GLU A 135 -3.64 -3.01 5.80
C GLU A 135 -4.51 -1.76 5.93
N ARG A 136 -5.48 -1.58 5.01
CA ARG A 136 -6.46 -0.49 5.08
C ARG A 136 -7.33 -0.60 6.33
N ARG A 137 -7.89 -1.78 6.61
CA ARG A 137 -8.68 -2.03 7.83
C ARG A 137 -7.86 -1.84 9.11
N SER A 138 -6.60 -2.31 9.12
CA SER A 138 -5.69 -2.10 10.25
C SER A 138 -5.38 -0.63 10.48
N THR A 139 -5.26 0.17 9.42
CA THR A 139 -5.06 1.62 9.51
C THR A 139 -6.31 2.31 10.09
N GLU A 140 -7.50 1.97 9.60
CA GLU A 140 -8.75 2.50 10.15
C GLU A 140 -8.94 2.10 11.63
N GLN A 141 -8.66 0.84 11.97
CA GLN A 141 -8.77 0.38 13.35
C GLN A 141 -7.75 1.09 14.26
N ALA A 142 -6.54 1.34 13.78
CA ALA A 142 -5.54 2.12 14.52
C ALA A 142 -6.04 3.55 14.83
N ALA A 143 -6.78 4.17 13.91
CA ALA A 143 -7.39 5.48 14.16
C ALA A 143 -8.49 5.41 15.22
N ARG A 144 -9.33 4.38 15.20
CA ARG A 144 -10.34 4.15 16.25
C ARG A 144 -9.70 3.86 17.61
N ASP A 145 -8.65 3.03 17.65
CA ASP A 145 -7.88 2.73 18.85
C ASP A 145 -7.17 3.98 19.41
N ALA A 146 -6.83 4.94 18.55
CA ALA A 146 -6.30 6.25 18.92
C ALA A 146 -7.35 7.22 19.51
N GLY A 147 -8.63 6.88 19.43
CA GLY A 147 -9.74 7.69 19.92
C GLY A 147 -10.40 8.58 18.86
N PHE A 148 -10.08 8.42 17.58
CA PHE A 148 -10.83 9.08 16.51
C PHE A 148 -12.18 8.41 16.28
N ASN A 149 -13.26 9.15 16.53
CA ASN A 149 -14.63 8.73 16.31
C ASN A 149 -15.35 9.85 15.56
N PRO A 150 -15.07 10.04 14.26
CA PRO A 150 -15.69 11.12 13.50
C PRO A 150 -17.20 10.93 13.38
N THR A 151 -17.92 12.04 13.24
CA THR A 151 -19.38 12.04 13.08
C THR A 151 -19.83 11.27 11.85
N HIS A 152 -19.09 11.38 10.75
CA HIS A 152 -19.38 10.65 9.53
C HIS A 152 -18.58 9.35 9.47
N GLU A 153 -17.52 9.29 8.69
CA GLU A 153 -16.71 8.08 8.54
C GLU A 153 -15.21 8.39 8.59
N ILE A 154 -14.39 7.38 8.86
CA ILE A 154 -12.95 7.43 8.60
C ILE A 154 -12.76 6.98 7.15
N ARG A 155 -12.34 7.89 6.28
CA ARG A 155 -12.02 7.58 4.89
C ARG A 155 -10.52 7.41 4.70
N LEU A 156 -10.16 6.41 3.91
CA LEU A 156 -8.78 6.21 3.48
C LEU A 156 -8.62 6.66 2.03
N ILE A 157 -7.51 7.34 1.74
CA ILE A 157 -7.13 7.79 0.40
C ILE A 157 -5.68 7.39 0.12
N ASN A 158 -5.35 7.10 -1.13
CA ASN A 158 -3.98 6.78 -1.50
C ASN A 158 -3.07 8.02 -1.42
N GLU A 159 -1.85 7.86 -0.88
CA GLU A 159 -0.86 8.94 -0.72
C GLU A 159 -0.63 9.73 -2.04
N PRO A 160 -0.34 9.08 -3.20
CA PRO A 160 -0.12 9.81 -4.45
C PRO A 160 -1.38 10.54 -4.96
N THR A 161 -2.57 9.97 -4.75
CA THR A 161 -3.83 10.63 -5.12
C THR A 161 -4.10 11.84 -4.25
N SER A 162 -3.82 11.73 -2.95
CA SER A 162 -3.91 12.85 -2.02
C SER A 162 -3.00 14.01 -2.41
N ALA A 163 -1.74 13.71 -2.75
CA ALA A 163 -0.79 14.72 -3.22
C ALA A 163 -1.28 15.44 -4.49
N THR A 164 -1.90 14.69 -5.41
CA THR A 164 -2.44 15.27 -6.66
C THR A 164 -3.63 16.18 -6.39
N LEU A 165 -4.51 15.84 -5.44
CA LEU A 165 -5.58 16.74 -5.01
C LEU A 165 -5.05 18.08 -4.51
N ALA A 166 -4.03 18.04 -3.65
CA ALA A 166 -3.43 19.27 -3.12
C ALA A 166 -2.80 20.13 -4.21
N TYR A 167 -2.16 19.47 -5.18
CA TYR A 167 -1.53 20.16 -6.29
C TYR A 167 -2.56 20.69 -7.31
N GLY A 168 -3.59 19.93 -7.61
CA GLY A 168 -4.60 20.28 -8.60
C GLY A 168 -5.41 21.53 -8.25
N GLU A 169 -5.36 22.01 -6.99
CA GLU A 169 -5.90 23.34 -6.65
C GLU A 169 -5.18 24.47 -7.38
N ASP A 170 -3.93 24.25 -7.76
CA ASP A 170 -3.07 25.23 -8.39
C ASP A 170 -3.03 25.11 -9.94
N VAL A 171 -3.79 24.14 -10.55
CA VAL A 171 -3.77 23.87 -12.00
C VAL A 171 -5.14 24.16 -12.63
N GLU A 172 -5.15 24.96 -13.70
CA GLU A 172 -6.39 25.38 -14.36
C GLU A 172 -6.86 24.44 -15.49
N ASP A 173 -5.95 23.67 -16.12
CA ASP A 173 -6.24 22.89 -17.35
C ASP A 173 -6.22 21.36 -17.11
N ALA A 174 -6.91 20.64 -18.01
CA ALA A 174 -6.84 19.18 -18.10
C ALA A 174 -5.40 18.68 -18.30
N SER A 175 -4.94 17.76 -17.47
CA SER A 175 -3.58 17.27 -17.52
C SER A 175 -3.42 15.84 -17.03
N ASN A 176 -2.46 15.12 -17.63
CA ASN A 176 -1.95 13.86 -17.09
C ASN A 176 -0.81 14.16 -16.12
N VAL A 177 -0.96 13.73 -14.90
CA VAL A 177 -0.01 13.98 -13.81
C VAL A 177 0.55 12.66 -13.31
N LEU A 178 1.86 12.56 -13.20
CA LEU A 178 2.53 11.46 -12.53
C LEU A 178 2.87 11.89 -11.10
N ALA A 179 2.25 11.27 -10.10
CA ALA A 179 2.70 11.35 -8.71
C ALA A 179 3.80 10.31 -8.51
N PHE A 180 4.99 10.77 -8.11
CA PHE A 180 6.17 9.96 -7.81
C PHE A 180 6.46 10.09 -6.33
N ASP A 181 5.97 9.13 -5.55
CA ASP A 181 6.11 9.14 -4.09
C ASP A 181 7.22 8.21 -3.65
N LEU A 182 8.32 8.78 -3.17
CA LEU A 182 9.44 8.06 -2.59
C LEU A 182 9.62 8.48 -1.13
N GLY A 183 8.94 7.74 -0.27
CA GLY A 183 8.88 7.99 1.16
C GLY A 183 10.05 7.39 1.95
N GLY A 184 9.82 7.23 3.25
CA GLY A 184 10.82 6.64 4.16
C GLY A 184 10.95 5.12 4.02
N GLY A 185 9.90 4.41 3.61
CA GLY A 185 9.89 2.95 3.52
C GLY A 185 9.35 2.39 2.23
N THR A 186 8.65 3.20 1.43
CA THR A 186 7.89 2.76 0.27
C THR A 186 8.09 3.69 -0.90
N PHE A 187 7.85 3.15 -2.08
CA PHE A 187 7.74 3.87 -3.34
C PHE A 187 6.37 3.57 -3.95
N ASP A 188 5.68 4.60 -4.39
CA ASP A 188 4.46 4.53 -5.16
C ASP A 188 4.54 5.46 -6.38
N ALA A 189 4.10 4.98 -7.54
CA ALA A 189 3.90 5.79 -8.73
C ALA A 189 2.44 5.69 -9.15
N THR A 190 1.77 6.83 -9.37
CA THR A 190 0.38 6.86 -9.83
C THR A 190 0.24 7.88 -10.96
N LEU A 191 -0.33 7.43 -12.07
CA LEU A 191 -0.77 8.28 -13.17
C LEU A 191 -2.20 8.70 -12.92
N LEU A 192 -2.46 10.01 -12.91
CA LEU A 192 -3.78 10.59 -12.75
C LEU A 192 -4.12 11.45 -13.97
N GLU A 193 -5.38 11.38 -14.36
CA GLU A 193 -6.03 12.32 -15.28
C GLU A 193 -6.78 13.36 -14.45
N CYS A 194 -6.52 14.63 -14.72
CA CYS A 194 -7.17 15.76 -14.05
C CYS A 194 -7.91 16.57 -15.10
N GLU A 195 -9.20 16.77 -14.90
CA GLU A 195 -10.06 17.55 -15.80
C GLU A 195 -10.83 18.61 -15.03
N ASN A 196 -11.06 19.75 -15.66
CA ASN A 196 -11.94 20.81 -15.15
C ASN A 196 -13.13 20.94 -16.10
N VAL A 197 -14.31 20.60 -15.61
CA VAL A 197 -15.57 20.70 -16.36
C VAL A 197 -16.48 21.70 -15.65
N ASP A 198 -16.71 22.84 -16.25
CA ASP A 198 -17.58 23.91 -15.74
C ASP A 198 -17.22 24.39 -14.32
N GLY A 199 -15.91 24.40 -13.99
CA GLY A 199 -15.41 24.82 -12.67
C GLY A 199 -15.38 23.69 -11.63
N VAL A 200 -15.88 22.51 -11.97
CA VAL A 200 -15.80 21.31 -11.12
C VAL A 200 -14.60 20.47 -11.56
N ARG A 201 -13.76 20.10 -10.61
CA ARG A 201 -12.55 19.31 -10.88
C ARG A 201 -12.79 17.83 -10.70
N PHE A 202 -12.33 17.08 -11.68
CA PHE A 202 -12.38 15.62 -11.71
C PHE A 202 -10.96 15.09 -11.68
N TYR A 203 -10.70 14.18 -10.75
CA TYR A 203 -9.43 13.48 -10.61
C TYR A 203 -9.70 11.99 -10.77
N GLN A 204 -9.07 11.37 -11.75
CA GLN A 204 -9.19 9.95 -12.02
C GLN A 204 -7.82 9.30 -11.97
N ALA A 205 -7.60 8.41 -11.01
CA ALA A 205 -6.46 7.52 -11.05
C ALA A 205 -6.61 6.55 -12.23
N VAL A 206 -5.55 6.42 -13.04
CA VAL A 206 -5.56 5.60 -14.27
C VAL A 206 -4.75 4.33 -14.08
N ARG A 207 -3.57 4.46 -13.48
CA ARG A 207 -2.68 3.34 -13.21
C ARG A 207 -1.80 3.65 -12.02
N THR A 208 -1.51 2.62 -11.23
CA THR A 208 -0.58 2.72 -10.12
C THR A 208 0.29 1.48 -10.02
N ASP A 209 1.51 1.63 -9.52
CA ASP A 209 2.40 0.54 -9.13
C ASP A 209 3.28 1.01 -7.97
N GLY A 210 3.78 0.08 -7.15
CA GLY A 210 4.55 0.44 -5.97
C GLY A 210 5.44 -0.69 -5.46
N SER A 211 6.35 -0.35 -4.56
CA SER A 211 7.28 -1.31 -3.96
C SER A 211 7.73 -0.88 -2.55
N ILE A 212 8.30 -1.83 -1.80
CA ILE A 212 8.91 -1.58 -0.49
C ILE A 212 10.34 -1.08 -0.70
N ILE A 213 10.50 0.06 -1.39
CA ILE A 213 11.76 0.78 -1.58
C ILE A 213 11.57 2.19 -1.03
N GLY A 214 12.45 2.62 -0.14
CA GLY A 214 12.38 3.97 0.44
C GLY A 214 13.67 4.36 1.17
N GLY A 215 13.61 5.47 1.87
CA GLY A 215 14.74 6.05 2.60
C GLY A 215 15.41 5.07 3.56
N LYS A 216 14.65 4.18 4.19
CA LYS A 216 15.18 3.11 5.05
C LYS A 216 16.17 2.20 4.30
N ASN A 217 15.88 1.86 3.05
CA ASN A 217 16.80 1.02 2.26
C ASN A 217 18.09 1.77 1.93
N PHE A 218 18.04 3.09 1.78
CA PHE A 218 19.22 3.91 1.60
C PHE A 218 20.04 4.01 2.90
N ASP A 219 19.36 4.14 4.04
CA ASP A 219 20.00 4.10 5.36
C ASP A 219 20.68 2.75 5.63
N GLU A 220 20.06 1.64 5.20
CA GLU A 220 20.64 0.30 5.28
C GLU A 220 21.95 0.19 4.47
N LYS A 221 22.00 0.80 3.28
CA LYS A 221 23.24 0.84 2.47
C LYS A 221 24.37 1.59 3.17
N ILE A 222 24.07 2.71 3.82
CA ILE A 222 25.05 3.45 4.63
C ILE A 222 25.45 2.61 5.85
N SER A 223 24.50 1.98 6.54
CA SER A 223 24.78 1.12 7.68
C SER A 223 25.67 -0.08 7.32
N ASP A 224 25.43 -0.69 6.14
CA ASP A 224 26.30 -1.75 5.59
C ASP A 224 27.71 -1.22 5.30
N TYR A 225 27.84 -0.01 4.78
CA TYR A 225 29.14 0.63 4.56
C TYR A 225 29.88 0.84 5.89
N LEU A 226 29.21 1.37 6.91
CA LEU A 226 29.77 1.57 8.24
C LEU A 226 30.19 0.23 8.87
N TYR A 227 29.37 -0.81 8.72
CA TYR A 227 29.68 -2.16 9.18
C TYR A 227 30.94 -2.71 8.50
N ASN A 228 31.03 -2.61 7.18
CA ASN A 228 32.17 -3.11 6.42
C ASN A 228 33.49 -2.38 6.79
N ASN A 229 33.41 -1.07 7.05
CA ASN A 229 34.55 -0.32 7.54
C ASN A 229 34.98 -0.78 8.94
N TYR A 230 34.01 -0.96 9.86
CA TYR A 230 34.30 -1.40 11.22
C TYR A 230 34.89 -2.82 11.27
N ILE A 231 34.35 -3.76 10.51
CA ILE A 231 34.83 -5.16 10.46
C ILE A 231 36.31 -5.27 10.00
N ASN A 232 36.76 -4.33 9.20
CA ASN A 232 38.17 -4.29 8.72
C ASN A 232 39.14 -3.69 9.76
N THR A 233 38.63 -3.17 10.89
CA THR A 233 39.49 -2.73 12.01
C THR A 233 39.98 -3.93 12.85
N ASP A 234 41.05 -3.75 13.61
CA ASP A 234 41.54 -4.80 14.52
C ASP A 234 40.49 -5.19 15.58
N GLU A 235 39.69 -4.23 16.03
CA GLU A 235 38.60 -4.48 17.01
C GLU A 235 37.42 -5.18 16.36
N GLY A 236 37.12 -4.88 15.11
CA GLY A 236 35.93 -5.38 14.39
C GLY A 236 36.09 -6.79 13.87
N ARG A 237 37.30 -7.23 13.52
CA ARG A 237 37.60 -8.55 12.91
C ARG A 237 37.04 -9.73 13.70
N LYS A 238 36.96 -9.64 15.01
CA LYS A 238 36.41 -10.70 15.87
C LYS A 238 34.93 -10.99 15.61
N TYR A 239 34.20 -10.07 14.93
CA TYR A 239 32.79 -10.21 14.58
C TYR A 239 32.57 -10.57 13.11
N GLU A 240 33.62 -10.80 12.34
CA GLU A 240 33.55 -11.23 10.95
C GLU A 240 32.72 -12.53 10.85
N GLY A 241 31.74 -12.55 9.94
CA GLY A 241 30.82 -13.68 9.76
C GLY A 241 29.73 -13.84 10.83
N ASN A 242 29.69 -12.99 11.86
CA ASN A 242 28.62 -13.02 12.87
C ASN A 242 27.37 -12.30 12.37
N ALA A 243 26.37 -13.07 11.90
CA ALA A 243 25.14 -12.55 11.33
C ALA A 243 24.29 -11.77 12.35
N ASP A 244 24.22 -12.22 13.61
CA ASP A 244 23.44 -11.57 14.67
C ASP A 244 24.06 -10.21 15.02
N PHE A 245 25.38 -10.16 15.13
CA PHE A 245 26.10 -8.91 15.33
C PHE A 245 25.85 -7.94 14.18
N LYS A 246 25.96 -8.40 12.92
CA LYS A 246 25.69 -7.56 11.74
C LYS A 246 24.28 -7.00 11.76
N LYS A 247 23.29 -7.84 12.04
CA LYS A 247 21.87 -7.43 12.11
C LYS A 247 21.63 -6.36 13.18
N GLU A 248 22.18 -6.55 14.36
CA GLU A 248 22.09 -5.57 15.45
C GLU A 248 22.84 -4.28 15.09
N PHE A 249 24.06 -4.38 14.52
CA PHE A 249 24.85 -3.25 14.09
C PHE A 249 24.08 -2.36 13.10
N ILE A 250 23.53 -2.94 12.04
CA ILE A 250 22.72 -2.20 11.05
C ILE A 250 21.55 -1.49 11.73
N LYS A 251 20.82 -2.21 12.59
CA LYS A 251 19.67 -1.64 13.32
C LYS A 251 20.08 -0.46 14.22
N ARG A 252 21.20 -0.55 14.92
CA ARG A 252 21.72 0.52 15.80
C ARG A 252 22.27 1.71 15.03
N CYS A 253 22.71 1.51 13.80
CA CYS A 253 23.23 2.59 12.95
C CYS A 253 22.16 3.39 12.20
N TYR A 254 20.89 2.99 12.17
CA TYR A 254 19.86 3.69 11.38
C TYR A 254 19.82 5.21 11.62
N GLY A 255 19.86 5.66 12.86
CA GLY A 255 19.80 7.08 13.18
C GLY A 255 21.03 7.87 12.68
N ILE A 256 22.21 7.23 12.69
CA ILE A 256 23.46 7.80 12.16
C ILE A 256 23.36 7.84 10.63
N SER A 257 22.96 6.74 10.02
CA SER A 257 22.82 6.62 8.56
C SER A 257 21.79 7.59 7.98
N GLU A 258 20.64 7.80 8.66
CA GLU A 258 19.66 8.81 8.26
C GLU A 258 20.27 10.22 8.30
N LYS A 259 21.02 10.58 9.35
CA LYS A 259 21.70 11.87 9.43
C LYS A 259 22.73 12.05 8.29
N ILE A 260 23.52 11.01 8.01
CA ILE A 260 24.49 11.03 6.91
C ILE A 260 23.77 11.18 5.57
N LYS A 261 22.70 10.43 5.31
CA LYS A 261 21.87 10.53 4.09
C LYS A 261 21.36 11.96 3.88
N ILE A 262 20.75 12.55 4.91
CA ILE A 262 20.21 13.90 4.85
C ILE A 262 21.33 14.94 4.60
N ALA A 263 22.48 14.78 5.22
CA ALA A 263 23.63 15.67 5.03
C ALA A 263 24.20 15.55 3.60
N LEU A 264 24.34 14.33 3.05
CA LEU A 264 24.82 14.08 1.68
C LEU A 264 23.84 14.57 0.60
N SER A 265 22.58 14.80 0.94
CA SER A 265 21.63 15.47 0.04
C SER A 265 21.93 16.96 -0.15
N LYS A 266 22.76 17.56 0.73
CA LYS A 266 23.07 19.00 0.76
C LYS A 266 24.56 19.30 0.64
N GLN A 267 25.42 18.31 0.88
CA GLN A 267 26.88 18.46 0.94
C GLN A 267 27.56 17.40 0.07
N ASP A 268 28.73 17.70 -0.44
CA ASP A 268 29.49 16.77 -1.29
C ASP A 268 30.20 15.67 -0.50
N GLU A 269 30.45 15.89 0.79
CA GLU A 269 31.10 14.94 1.69
C GLU A 269 30.62 15.13 3.12
N VAL A 270 30.49 14.00 3.84
CA VAL A 270 30.22 13.99 5.28
C VAL A 270 31.31 13.17 5.98
N LYS A 271 31.91 13.79 7.00
CA LYS A 271 32.91 13.16 7.87
C LYS A 271 32.50 13.33 9.33
N GLY A 272 32.65 12.26 10.09
CA GLY A 272 32.28 12.30 11.51
C GLY A 272 32.77 11.09 12.29
N THR A 273 32.52 11.19 13.61
CA THR A 273 32.73 10.12 14.58
C THR A 273 31.44 10.00 15.38
N ASP A 274 30.86 8.82 15.40
CA ASP A 274 29.68 8.48 16.18
C ASP A 274 29.94 7.25 17.04
N MET A 275 29.07 6.99 18.03
CA MET A 275 29.17 5.87 18.93
C MET A 275 27.87 5.10 19.00
N VAL A 276 27.94 3.79 18.84
CA VAL A 276 26.81 2.88 19.05
C VAL A 276 27.11 1.87 20.15
N ARG A 277 26.07 1.33 20.77
CA ARG A 277 26.19 0.20 21.73
C ARG A 277 25.60 -1.05 21.09
N ILE A 278 26.41 -2.11 21.00
CA ILE A 278 26.01 -3.39 20.44
C ILE A 278 26.47 -4.49 21.39
N GLN A 279 25.53 -5.33 21.83
CA GLN A 279 25.80 -6.41 22.80
C GLN A 279 26.53 -5.90 24.07
N GLY A 280 26.14 -4.71 24.55
CA GLY A 280 26.75 -4.08 25.73
C GLY A 280 28.09 -3.39 25.50
N GLN A 281 28.71 -3.52 24.32
CA GLN A 281 29.98 -2.90 23.97
C GLN A 281 29.80 -1.55 23.28
N ARG A 282 30.67 -0.59 23.62
CA ARG A 282 30.74 0.72 22.94
C ARG A 282 31.60 0.56 21.69
N ILE A 283 31.06 0.91 20.54
CA ILE A 283 31.73 0.89 19.24
C ILE A 283 31.80 2.33 18.75
N ILE A 284 33.00 2.78 18.45
CA ILE A 284 33.26 4.08 17.84
C ILE A 284 33.30 3.88 16.31
N LEU A 285 32.57 4.69 15.61
CA LEU A 285 32.45 4.66 14.16
C LEU A 285 33.01 5.96 13.58
N ASP A 286 34.22 5.87 13.05
CA ASP A 286 34.78 6.94 12.24
C ASP A 286 34.38 6.72 10.76
N TYR A 287 33.86 7.76 10.12
CA TYR A 287 33.42 7.66 8.75
C TYR A 287 33.74 8.91 7.95
N GLN A 288 33.95 8.69 6.66
CA GLN A 288 34.04 9.71 5.62
C GLN A 288 33.39 9.16 4.37
N ILE A 289 32.31 9.79 3.93
CA ILE A 289 31.48 9.34 2.81
C ILE A 289 31.23 10.52 1.89
N SER A 290 31.61 10.39 0.62
CA SER A 290 31.27 11.38 -0.40
C SER A 290 29.87 11.15 -0.97
N LYS A 291 29.27 12.22 -1.49
CA LYS A 291 28.01 12.16 -2.23
C LYS A 291 28.05 11.14 -3.37
N VAL A 292 29.13 11.10 -4.14
CA VAL A 292 29.31 10.13 -5.25
C VAL A 292 29.30 8.68 -4.74
N GLN A 293 29.96 8.41 -3.60
CA GLN A 293 29.92 7.06 -3.00
C GLN A 293 28.50 6.69 -2.58
N PHE A 294 27.79 7.61 -1.93
CA PHE A 294 26.40 7.39 -1.54
C PHE A 294 25.48 7.15 -2.75
N GLU A 295 25.56 7.99 -3.77
CA GLU A 295 24.78 7.87 -5.01
C GLU A 295 25.06 6.53 -5.71
N ASN A 296 26.29 6.04 -5.71
CA ASN A 296 26.63 4.71 -6.23
C ASN A 296 25.99 3.58 -5.39
N MET A 297 25.90 3.72 -4.07
CA MET A 297 25.28 2.72 -3.20
C MET A 297 23.77 2.57 -3.46
N ILE A 298 23.08 3.66 -3.77
CA ILE A 298 21.62 3.70 -3.91
C ILE A 298 21.13 3.69 -5.36
N GLY A 299 22.01 3.92 -6.34
CA GLY A 299 21.65 4.14 -7.75
C GLY A 299 20.78 3.03 -8.35
N SER A 300 21.05 1.76 -8.01
CA SER A 300 20.25 0.62 -8.46
C SER A 300 18.81 0.66 -7.90
N LEU A 301 18.62 1.06 -6.64
CA LEU A 301 17.31 1.16 -6.02
C LEU A 301 16.52 2.33 -6.62
N VAL A 302 17.16 3.48 -6.82
CA VAL A 302 16.53 4.63 -7.48
C VAL A 302 16.15 4.30 -8.92
N ASN A 303 16.99 3.57 -9.64
CA ASN A 303 16.67 3.15 -11.00
C ASN A 303 15.43 2.24 -11.06
N GLN A 304 15.26 1.33 -10.10
CA GLN A 304 14.07 0.48 -10.02
C GLN A 304 12.80 1.33 -9.88
N THR A 305 12.79 2.36 -9.03
CA THR A 305 11.63 3.24 -8.86
C THR A 305 11.31 4.01 -10.15
N VAL A 306 12.33 4.49 -10.85
CA VAL A 306 12.16 5.21 -12.13
C VAL A 306 11.61 4.29 -13.23
N GLU A 307 12.09 3.04 -13.32
CA GLU A 307 11.56 2.08 -14.30
C GLU A 307 10.09 1.68 -13.99
N MET A 308 9.72 1.58 -12.71
CA MET A 308 8.32 1.38 -12.34
C MET A 308 7.46 2.58 -12.75
N ALA A 309 7.92 3.80 -12.51
CA ALA A 309 7.22 5.02 -12.94
C ALA A 309 7.02 5.07 -14.46
N LYS A 310 8.02 4.67 -15.26
CA LYS A 310 7.89 4.55 -16.73
C LYS A 310 6.82 3.53 -17.12
N LYS A 311 6.73 2.38 -16.45
CA LYS A 311 5.70 1.38 -16.70
C LYS A 311 4.30 1.93 -16.39
N VAL A 312 4.16 2.70 -15.32
CA VAL A 312 2.91 3.36 -14.92
C VAL A 312 2.48 4.37 -15.99
N VAL A 313 3.38 5.19 -16.50
CA VAL A 313 3.11 6.12 -17.61
C VAL A 313 2.72 5.39 -18.89
N GLY A 314 3.38 4.26 -19.20
CA GLY A 314 3.00 3.36 -20.29
C GLY A 314 2.99 4.02 -21.68
N GLY A 315 3.88 5.00 -21.90
CA GLY A 315 3.97 5.74 -23.18
C GLY A 315 2.92 6.85 -23.37
N ARG A 316 2.07 7.12 -22.36
CA ARG A 316 1.17 8.28 -22.39
C ARG A 316 1.97 9.57 -22.27
N GLU A 317 1.49 10.64 -22.85
CA GLU A 317 2.03 11.97 -22.65
C GLU A 317 1.62 12.47 -21.25
N ILE A 318 2.61 12.88 -20.46
CA ILE A 318 2.39 13.51 -19.15
C ILE A 318 2.89 14.95 -19.18
N GLN A 319 2.13 15.84 -18.57
CA GLN A 319 2.46 17.26 -18.51
C GLN A 319 3.27 17.59 -17.27
N ARG A 320 3.10 16.79 -16.19
CA ARG A 320 3.68 17.12 -14.90
C ARG A 320 4.04 15.91 -14.04
N ILE A 321 5.08 16.08 -13.22
CA ILE A 321 5.48 15.12 -12.19
C ILE A 321 5.42 15.82 -10.84
N ILE A 322 4.69 15.24 -9.90
CA ILE A 322 4.65 15.67 -8.50
C ILE A 322 5.60 14.78 -7.72
N LEU A 323 6.63 15.37 -7.11
CA LEU A 323 7.52 14.65 -6.21
C LEU A 323 6.94 14.66 -4.79
N VAL A 324 6.80 13.48 -4.23
CA VAL A 324 6.23 13.23 -2.90
C VAL A 324 7.23 12.43 -2.06
N GLY A 325 7.21 12.66 -0.75
CA GLY A 325 8.06 11.96 0.20
C GLY A 325 9.49 12.50 0.30
N GLY A 326 10.02 12.55 1.52
CA GLY A 326 11.30 13.19 1.82
C GLY A 326 12.52 12.62 1.11
N SER A 327 12.46 11.36 0.63
CA SER A 327 13.55 10.74 -0.11
C SER A 327 13.70 11.29 -1.54
N THR A 328 12.70 11.97 -2.09
CA THR A 328 12.79 12.69 -3.37
C THR A 328 13.72 13.91 -3.30
N ARG A 329 14.04 14.39 -2.10
CA ARG A 329 15.03 15.46 -1.87
C ARG A 329 16.47 15.04 -2.17
N ILE A 330 16.74 13.75 -2.35
CA ILE A 330 18.08 13.24 -2.74
C ILE A 330 18.35 13.66 -4.19
N PRO A 331 19.43 14.40 -4.49
CA PRO A 331 19.65 14.97 -5.82
C PRO A 331 19.67 13.95 -6.96
N LEU A 332 20.19 12.76 -6.71
CA LEU A 332 20.20 11.66 -7.69
C LEU A 332 18.77 11.30 -8.16
N VAL A 333 17.79 11.31 -7.26
CA VAL A 333 16.39 10.98 -7.61
C VAL A 333 15.86 11.97 -8.64
N GLY A 334 15.94 13.27 -8.35
CA GLY A 334 15.50 14.31 -9.28
C GLY A 334 16.27 14.30 -10.61
N GLN A 335 17.56 13.96 -10.59
CA GLN A 335 18.36 13.83 -11.80
C GLN A 335 17.90 12.66 -12.66
N MET A 336 17.67 11.49 -12.06
CA MET A 336 17.21 10.30 -12.80
C MET A 336 15.81 10.47 -13.35
N ILE A 337 14.91 11.14 -12.62
CA ILE A 337 13.56 11.47 -13.10
C ILE A 337 13.63 12.41 -14.30
N ARG A 338 14.42 13.50 -14.25
CA ARG A 338 14.61 14.41 -15.39
C ARG A 338 15.17 13.71 -16.63
N ASN A 339 16.08 12.76 -16.43
CA ASN A 339 16.63 11.98 -17.53
C ASN A 339 15.59 11.01 -18.14
N ALA A 340 14.70 10.46 -17.30
CA ALA A 340 13.68 9.52 -17.72
C ALA A 340 12.48 10.18 -18.41
N PHE A 341 12.15 11.40 -18.00
CA PHE A 341 11.03 12.19 -18.49
C PHE A 341 11.49 13.60 -18.92
N PRO A 342 12.23 13.69 -20.04
CA PRO A 342 12.71 14.97 -20.53
C PRO A 342 11.53 15.86 -20.94
N ASN A 343 11.65 17.15 -20.65
CA ASN A 343 10.65 18.18 -20.96
C ASN A 343 9.34 18.12 -20.15
N VAL A 344 9.23 17.26 -19.16
CA VAL A 344 8.10 17.24 -18.22
C VAL A 344 8.40 18.18 -17.05
N GLU A 345 7.43 19.01 -16.70
CA GLU A 345 7.54 19.92 -15.56
C GLU A 345 7.51 19.10 -14.24
N ILE A 346 8.46 19.42 -13.35
CA ILE A 346 8.49 18.84 -11.99
C ILE A 346 7.98 19.89 -11.03
N SER A 347 7.00 19.50 -10.19
CA SER A 347 6.40 20.39 -9.19
C SER A 347 7.42 20.82 -8.12
N ASP A 348 7.36 22.10 -7.74
CA ASP A 348 8.13 22.67 -6.64
C ASP A 348 7.44 22.54 -5.26
N SER A 349 6.37 21.75 -5.15
CA SER A 349 5.63 21.53 -3.89
C SER A 349 6.53 20.95 -2.81
N ASP A 350 6.25 21.24 -1.53
CA ASP A 350 6.93 20.58 -0.43
C ASP A 350 6.53 19.10 -0.37
N PRO A 351 7.45 18.17 -0.67
CA PRO A 351 7.13 16.75 -0.79
C PRO A 351 6.73 16.09 0.52
N ASP A 352 7.01 16.71 1.68
CA ASP A 352 6.65 16.17 2.99
C ASP A 352 5.22 16.59 3.41
N LEU A 353 4.71 17.73 2.94
CA LEU A 353 3.44 18.30 3.43
C LEU A 353 2.26 18.12 2.47
N ILE A 354 2.53 17.87 1.20
CA ILE A 354 1.51 17.87 0.15
C ILE A 354 0.46 16.77 0.35
N VAL A 355 0.84 15.63 0.89
CA VAL A 355 -0.04 14.47 1.11
C VAL A 355 -1.09 14.77 2.18
N ALA A 356 -0.68 15.24 3.34
CA ALA A 356 -1.60 15.61 4.42
C ALA A 356 -2.52 16.79 4.04
N ARG A 357 -2.00 17.74 3.24
CA ARG A 357 -2.79 18.84 2.67
C ARG A 357 -3.92 18.30 1.78
N GLY A 358 -3.63 17.35 0.90
CA GLY A 358 -4.63 16.72 0.04
C GLY A 358 -5.66 15.91 0.82
N ALA A 359 -5.24 15.24 1.89
CA ALA A 359 -6.16 14.53 2.77
C ALA A 359 -7.19 15.49 3.42
N ALA A 360 -6.77 16.67 3.84
CA ALA A 360 -7.69 17.67 4.40
C ALA A 360 -8.65 18.25 3.33
N ILE A 361 -8.18 18.40 2.08
CA ILE A 361 -9.04 18.79 0.95
C ILE A 361 -10.08 17.68 0.70
N GLN A 362 -9.66 16.41 0.67
CA GLN A 362 -10.59 15.29 0.52
C GLN A 362 -11.64 15.24 1.65
N ALA A 363 -11.23 15.52 2.88
CA ALA A 363 -12.16 15.60 4.01
C ALA A 363 -13.19 16.72 3.82
N SER A 364 -12.79 17.87 3.26
CA SER A 364 -13.72 18.97 2.94
C SER A 364 -14.69 18.62 1.82
N ILE A 365 -14.27 17.84 0.83
CA ILE A 365 -15.14 17.34 -0.25
C ILE A 365 -16.20 16.42 0.33
N MET A 366 -15.84 15.50 1.23
CA MET A 366 -16.78 14.60 1.90
C MET A 366 -17.84 15.37 2.70
N GLY A 367 -17.43 16.41 3.42
CA GLY A 367 -18.33 17.30 4.16
C GLY A 367 -19.16 18.23 3.29
N ASN A 368 -19.17 18.06 1.95
CA ASN A 368 -19.84 18.95 0.98
C ASN A 368 -19.40 20.44 1.09
N LYS A 369 -18.19 20.67 1.57
CA LYS A 369 -17.61 22.01 1.69
C LYS A 369 -16.93 22.48 0.41
N LYS A 370 -16.68 21.54 -0.51
CA LYS A 370 -16.04 21.78 -1.80
C LYS A 370 -16.61 20.85 -2.87
N GLU A 371 -16.84 21.38 -4.09
CA GLU A 371 -17.26 20.57 -5.24
C GLU A 371 -16.02 20.07 -5.99
N SER A 372 -15.76 18.78 -5.87
CA SER A 372 -14.72 18.07 -6.61
C SER A 372 -15.01 16.57 -6.57
N PHE A 373 -14.58 15.85 -7.60
CA PHE A 373 -14.78 14.40 -7.69
C PHE A 373 -13.45 13.68 -7.80
N LEU A 374 -13.25 12.70 -6.93
CA LEU A 374 -12.08 11.85 -6.92
C LEU A 374 -12.49 10.40 -7.09
N ASN A 375 -11.96 9.76 -8.13
CA ASN A 375 -12.10 8.34 -8.35
C ASN A 375 -10.74 7.65 -8.18
N GLU A 376 -10.69 6.77 -7.19
CA GLU A 376 -9.57 5.86 -6.95
C GLU A 376 -9.67 4.63 -7.86
N ILE A 377 -8.63 3.82 -7.88
CA ILE A 377 -8.60 2.52 -8.57
C ILE A 377 -8.21 1.39 -7.64
N LEU A 378 -8.66 0.19 -7.97
CA LEU A 378 -8.22 -1.04 -7.33
C LEU A 378 -6.76 -1.33 -7.72
N THR A 379 -5.86 -1.37 -6.76
CA THR A 379 -4.42 -1.52 -7.01
C THR A 379 -3.99 -2.98 -7.20
N ASN A 380 -4.77 -3.91 -6.66
CA ASN A 380 -4.53 -5.34 -6.80
C ASN A 380 -5.82 -6.03 -7.25
N PRO A 381 -5.75 -6.96 -8.21
CA PRO A 381 -6.92 -7.70 -8.65
C PRO A 381 -7.57 -8.45 -7.48
N LEU A 382 -8.89 -8.59 -7.56
CA LEU A 382 -9.71 -9.24 -6.55
C LEU A 382 -10.49 -10.39 -7.19
N GLY A 383 -10.50 -11.54 -6.54
CA GLY A 383 -11.20 -12.72 -7.04
C GLY A 383 -11.50 -13.73 -5.97
N ILE A 384 -11.99 -14.87 -6.38
CA ILE A 384 -12.26 -16.02 -5.52
C ILE A 384 -11.51 -17.25 -5.99
N THR A 385 -11.25 -18.17 -5.07
CA THR A 385 -10.69 -19.47 -5.43
C THR A 385 -11.72 -20.32 -6.15
N VAL A 386 -11.25 -20.96 -7.21
CA VAL A 386 -12.04 -21.97 -7.96
C VAL A 386 -11.39 -23.33 -7.84
N ALA A 387 -12.09 -24.36 -8.34
CA ALA A 387 -11.56 -25.71 -8.37
C ALA A 387 -10.14 -25.71 -8.96
N GLY A 388 -9.21 -26.26 -8.20
CA GLY A 388 -7.84 -26.31 -8.63
C GLY A 388 -6.86 -25.42 -7.88
N GLY A 389 -7.30 -24.70 -6.87
CA GLY A 389 -6.42 -23.79 -6.12
C GLY A 389 -6.00 -22.53 -6.92
N PHE A 390 -6.77 -22.21 -7.96
CA PHE A 390 -6.55 -21.00 -8.77
C PHE A 390 -7.49 -19.88 -8.35
N VAL A 391 -7.03 -18.65 -8.56
CA VAL A 391 -7.83 -17.43 -8.37
C VAL A 391 -8.53 -17.08 -9.68
N GLN A 392 -9.86 -17.03 -9.67
CA GLN A 392 -10.64 -16.38 -10.71
C GLN A 392 -10.84 -14.93 -10.31
N TYR A 393 -10.25 -14.01 -11.06
CA TYR A 393 -10.43 -12.61 -10.83
C TYR A 393 -11.81 -12.16 -11.31
N MET A 394 -12.50 -11.43 -10.44
CA MET A 394 -13.78 -10.79 -10.71
C MET A 394 -13.62 -9.29 -10.93
N MET A 395 -12.61 -8.68 -10.30
CA MET A 395 -12.20 -7.30 -10.52
C MET A 395 -10.71 -7.26 -10.82
N LEU A 396 -10.32 -6.48 -11.82
CA LEU A 396 -8.93 -6.34 -12.24
C LEU A 396 -8.25 -5.16 -11.56
N GLU A 397 -6.92 -5.16 -11.55
CA GLU A 397 -6.16 -3.95 -11.21
C GLU A 397 -6.54 -2.79 -12.13
N ASN A 398 -6.46 -1.58 -11.62
CA ASN A 398 -6.88 -0.34 -12.27
C ASN A 398 -8.40 -0.21 -12.53
N THR A 399 -9.24 -1.10 -11.99
CA THR A 399 -10.70 -0.89 -11.99
C THR A 399 -11.04 0.33 -11.13
N PRO A 400 -11.76 1.34 -11.65
CA PRO A 400 -12.22 2.48 -10.86
C PRO A 400 -13.11 2.03 -9.71
N ILE A 401 -12.93 2.63 -8.54
CA ILE A 401 -13.75 2.36 -7.35
C ILE A 401 -14.50 3.63 -6.92
N PRO A 402 -15.73 3.52 -6.38
CA PRO A 402 -16.39 2.29 -5.95
C PRO A 402 -16.87 1.44 -7.12
N TYR A 403 -16.79 0.12 -6.98
CA TYR A 403 -17.22 -0.81 -8.01
C TYR A 403 -17.89 -2.05 -7.43
N GLU A 404 -18.85 -2.58 -8.17
CA GLU A 404 -19.57 -3.79 -7.79
C GLU A 404 -19.71 -4.72 -9.00
N VAL A 405 -19.46 -6.01 -8.80
CA VAL A 405 -19.62 -7.04 -9.82
C VAL A 405 -20.30 -8.28 -9.24
N VAL A 406 -21.14 -8.91 -10.04
CA VAL A 406 -21.76 -10.21 -9.73
C VAL A 406 -21.36 -11.20 -10.82
N GLU A 407 -20.76 -12.32 -10.41
CA GLU A 407 -20.46 -13.42 -11.31
C GLU A 407 -21.12 -14.71 -10.85
N ARG A 408 -21.58 -15.52 -11.84
CA ARG A 408 -22.20 -16.81 -11.60
C ARG A 408 -21.19 -17.93 -11.67
N PHE A 409 -21.13 -18.70 -10.59
CA PHE A 409 -20.35 -19.93 -10.46
C PHE A 409 -21.27 -21.14 -10.35
N TYR A 410 -20.71 -22.32 -10.44
CA TYR A 410 -21.45 -23.57 -10.34
C TYR A 410 -20.72 -24.54 -9.42
N THR A 411 -21.47 -25.35 -8.69
CA THR A 411 -20.90 -26.48 -7.94
C THR A 411 -20.15 -27.43 -8.87
N ALA A 412 -19.12 -28.10 -8.36
CA ALA A 412 -18.25 -28.96 -9.16
C ALA A 412 -18.93 -30.27 -9.60
N GLY A 413 -19.91 -30.75 -8.84
CA GLY A 413 -20.57 -32.02 -9.12
C GLY A 413 -21.93 -32.23 -8.46
N LYS A 414 -22.62 -33.25 -8.92
CA LYS A 414 -23.95 -33.65 -8.43
C LYS A 414 -23.93 -34.02 -6.95
N GLY A 415 -24.92 -33.48 -6.22
CA GLY A 415 -25.11 -33.79 -4.80
C GLY A 415 -24.08 -33.11 -3.88
N GLN A 416 -23.34 -32.14 -4.36
CA GLN A 416 -22.48 -31.29 -3.53
C GLN A 416 -23.35 -30.46 -2.59
N LYS A 417 -23.13 -30.62 -1.28
CA LYS A 417 -23.94 -29.98 -0.22
C LYS A 417 -23.36 -28.69 0.32
N SER A 418 -22.14 -28.38 -0.02
CA SER A 418 -21.46 -27.17 0.40
C SER A 418 -20.43 -26.70 -0.63
N VAL A 419 -20.17 -25.41 -0.65
CA VAL A 419 -19.07 -24.77 -1.38
C VAL A 419 -18.30 -23.89 -0.43
N THR A 420 -17.00 -24.03 -0.43
CA THR A 420 -16.08 -23.09 0.24
C THR A 420 -15.23 -22.43 -0.83
N ALA A 421 -15.22 -21.12 -0.88
CA ALA A 421 -14.34 -20.32 -1.71
C ALA A 421 -13.60 -19.29 -0.84
N TYR A 422 -12.34 -19.02 -1.17
CA TYR A 422 -11.57 -17.96 -0.51
C TYR A 422 -11.60 -16.71 -1.38
N VAL A 423 -11.76 -15.57 -0.73
CA VAL A 423 -11.60 -14.26 -1.37
C VAL A 423 -10.13 -13.90 -1.34
N VAL A 424 -9.58 -13.58 -2.49
CA VAL A 424 -8.15 -13.38 -2.69
C VAL A 424 -7.89 -12.04 -3.37
N GLN A 425 -6.95 -11.28 -2.81
CA GLN A 425 -6.43 -10.05 -3.39
C GLN A 425 -4.95 -10.22 -3.70
N GLY A 426 -4.55 -10.03 -4.95
CA GLY A 426 -3.16 -10.18 -5.39
C GLY A 426 -3.04 -10.52 -6.86
N LYS A 427 -1.82 -10.51 -7.39
CA LYS A 427 -1.53 -10.58 -8.84
C LYS A 427 -1.20 -11.98 -9.36
N ASP A 428 -1.10 -12.99 -8.50
CA ASP A 428 -0.79 -14.36 -8.90
C ASP A 428 -2.05 -15.23 -9.01
N LEU A 429 -2.10 -16.05 -10.03
CA LEU A 429 -3.21 -17.00 -10.23
C LEU A 429 -3.18 -18.17 -9.24
N ASN A 430 -2.02 -18.50 -8.68
CA ASN A 430 -1.89 -19.53 -7.65
C ASN A 430 -2.26 -18.94 -6.28
N VAL A 431 -3.29 -19.47 -5.64
CA VAL A 431 -3.75 -18.98 -4.33
C VAL A 431 -2.67 -19.02 -3.24
N GLU A 432 -1.71 -19.95 -3.33
CA GLU A 432 -0.62 -20.11 -2.36
C GLU A 432 0.55 -19.14 -2.56
N SER A 433 0.52 -18.36 -3.63
CA SER A 433 1.59 -17.38 -3.89
C SER A 433 1.68 -16.38 -2.74
N PRO A 434 2.90 -16.02 -2.30
CA PRO A 434 3.11 -14.97 -1.29
C PRO A 434 2.70 -13.59 -1.79
N GLU A 435 2.51 -13.39 -3.10
CA GLU A 435 1.97 -12.16 -3.68
C GLU A 435 0.47 -12.00 -3.44
N ASN A 436 -0.22 -13.11 -3.11
CA ASN A 436 -1.64 -13.12 -2.84
C ASN A 436 -1.93 -13.01 -1.33
N GLN A 437 -2.97 -12.28 -1.01
CA GLN A 437 -3.53 -12.18 0.33
C GLN A 437 -4.91 -12.81 0.34
N ILE A 438 -5.12 -13.78 1.24
CA ILE A 438 -6.44 -14.34 1.49
C ILE A 438 -7.16 -13.41 2.48
N LEU A 439 -8.25 -12.81 2.03
CA LEU A 439 -9.03 -11.87 2.83
C LEU A 439 -10.04 -12.58 3.73
N GLY A 440 -10.50 -13.75 3.31
CA GLY A 440 -11.46 -14.56 4.06
C GLY A 440 -12.04 -15.70 3.23
N LYS A 441 -13.03 -16.41 3.77
CA LYS A 441 -13.73 -17.50 3.08
C LYS A 441 -15.23 -17.24 2.98
N ILE A 442 -15.82 -17.66 1.89
CA ILE A 442 -17.25 -17.80 1.69
C ILE A 442 -17.59 -19.28 1.89
N GLU A 443 -18.59 -19.59 2.67
CA GLU A 443 -19.01 -20.97 2.92
C GLU A 443 -20.53 -21.05 2.82
N LEU A 444 -21.01 -21.64 1.70
CA LEU A 444 -22.41 -21.98 1.52
C LEU A 444 -22.64 -23.43 1.89
N GLN A 445 -23.56 -23.68 2.79
CA GLN A 445 -23.91 -25.01 3.29
C GLN A 445 -25.36 -25.35 2.99
N ASN A 446 -25.68 -26.66 2.93
CA ASN A 446 -27.04 -27.17 2.79
C ASN A 446 -27.72 -26.71 1.50
N PHE A 447 -27.04 -26.82 0.35
CA PHE A 447 -27.68 -26.58 -0.93
C PHE A 447 -29.01 -27.30 -1.05
N HIS A 448 -30.04 -26.56 -1.45
CA HIS A 448 -31.42 -27.06 -1.56
C HIS A 448 -31.69 -27.74 -2.89
N ASP A 449 -30.83 -27.49 -3.89
CA ASP A 449 -30.96 -28.07 -5.22
C ASP A 449 -30.17 -29.38 -5.33
N THR A 450 -30.79 -30.38 -5.97
CA THR A 450 -30.20 -31.68 -6.29
C THR A 450 -29.70 -31.76 -7.72
N ALA A 451 -29.68 -30.66 -8.45
CA ALA A 451 -29.20 -30.56 -9.81
C ALA A 451 -27.75 -31.03 -9.97
N ASP A 452 -27.36 -31.34 -11.18
CA ASP A 452 -25.97 -31.72 -11.48
C ASP A 452 -24.97 -30.60 -11.21
N LYS A 453 -25.42 -29.35 -11.31
CA LYS A 453 -24.64 -28.13 -11.01
C LYS A 453 -25.60 -27.08 -10.44
N VAL A 454 -25.34 -26.67 -9.22
CA VAL A 454 -26.11 -25.62 -8.55
C VAL A 454 -25.45 -24.27 -8.85
N PRO A 455 -26.21 -23.31 -9.40
CA PRO A 455 -25.69 -21.96 -9.63
C PRO A 455 -25.54 -21.18 -8.33
N VAL A 456 -24.40 -20.49 -8.20
CA VAL A 456 -24.07 -19.61 -7.07
C VAL A 456 -23.63 -18.27 -7.62
N ASP A 457 -24.37 -17.24 -7.31
CA ASP A 457 -23.99 -15.87 -7.63
C ASP A 457 -23.11 -15.31 -6.51
N VAL A 458 -21.91 -14.91 -6.86
CA VAL A 458 -20.98 -14.23 -5.97
C VAL A 458 -20.91 -12.75 -6.35
N LYS A 459 -21.19 -11.90 -5.39
CA LYS A 459 -21.12 -10.44 -5.52
C LYS A 459 -19.91 -9.93 -4.75
N LEU A 460 -19.06 -9.19 -5.43
CA LEU A 460 -17.97 -8.41 -4.84
C LEU A 460 -18.30 -6.93 -4.97
N ARG A 461 -18.05 -6.18 -3.91
CA ARG A 461 -18.15 -4.73 -3.88
C ARG A 461 -16.90 -4.15 -3.25
N VAL A 462 -16.37 -3.09 -3.84
CA VAL A 462 -15.29 -2.28 -3.28
C VAL A 462 -15.83 -0.86 -3.11
N ASP A 463 -15.70 -0.32 -1.90
CA ASP A 463 -16.16 1.04 -1.58
C ASP A 463 -15.12 2.11 -1.95
N ASN A 464 -15.46 3.37 -1.69
CA ASN A 464 -14.59 4.54 -1.93
C ASN A 464 -13.28 4.54 -1.13
N SER A 465 -13.19 3.73 -0.07
CA SER A 465 -11.98 3.58 0.76
C SER A 465 -11.16 2.34 0.38
N GLY A 466 -11.58 1.61 -0.67
CA GLY A 466 -10.96 0.35 -1.09
C GLY A 466 -11.30 -0.83 -0.17
N LYS A 467 -12.31 -0.72 0.70
CA LYS A 467 -12.79 -1.82 1.53
C LYS A 467 -13.64 -2.77 0.72
N ILE A 468 -13.51 -4.04 0.99
CA ILE A 468 -14.10 -5.12 0.23
C ILE A 468 -15.26 -5.75 1.01
N GLU A 469 -16.39 -5.92 0.33
CA GLU A 469 -17.55 -6.67 0.81
C GLU A 469 -17.85 -7.81 -0.16
N VAL A 470 -18.21 -8.97 0.37
CA VAL A 470 -18.52 -10.14 -0.44
C VAL A 470 -19.81 -10.78 0.04
N THR A 471 -20.69 -11.09 -0.90
CA THR A 471 -21.88 -11.91 -0.65
C THR A 471 -21.95 -13.04 -1.67
N ALA A 472 -22.44 -14.20 -1.26
CA ALA A 472 -22.75 -15.29 -2.16
C ALA A 472 -24.17 -15.79 -1.93
N LYS A 473 -24.86 -16.16 -3.00
CA LYS A 473 -26.21 -16.70 -2.94
C LYS A 473 -26.38 -17.89 -3.87
N GLU A 474 -27.08 -18.90 -3.41
CA GLU A 474 -27.60 -19.98 -4.23
C GLU A 474 -28.77 -19.45 -5.06
N VAL A 475 -28.82 -19.77 -6.34
CA VAL A 475 -29.88 -19.32 -7.26
C VAL A 475 -30.74 -20.50 -7.66
N HIS A 476 -32.06 -20.40 -7.43
CA HIS A 476 -33.03 -21.40 -7.80
C HIS A 476 -33.82 -20.98 -9.04
N GLU A 477 -34.28 -21.98 -9.84
CA GLU A 477 -35.11 -21.75 -11.02
C GLU A 477 -36.48 -21.12 -10.66
N ASP A 478 -36.99 -21.36 -9.46
CA ASP A 478 -38.23 -20.77 -8.93
C ASP A 478 -38.06 -19.36 -8.35
N GLY A 479 -36.82 -18.81 -8.37
CA GLY A 479 -36.50 -17.48 -7.84
C GLY A 479 -36.33 -17.43 -6.32
N ALA A 480 -36.33 -18.57 -5.61
CA ALA A 480 -35.95 -18.60 -4.20
C ALA A 480 -34.45 -18.30 -4.05
N GLU A 481 -34.10 -17.44 -3.11
CA GLU A 481 -32.74 -17.02 -2.86
C GLU A 481 -32.30 -17.38 -1.45
N PHE A 482 -31.19 -18.10 -1.32
CA PHE A 482 -30.54 -18.41 -0.05
C PHE A 482 -29.19 -17.71 0.01
N TYR A 483 -29.02 -16.85 1.03
CA TYR A 483 -27.85 -15.99 1.16
C TYR A 483 -26.88 -16.49 2.21
N ASP A 484 -25.58 -16.41 1.90
CA ASP A 484 -24.56 -16.25 2.93
C ASP A 484 -23.81 -14.93 2.68
N THR A 485 -23.69 -14.13 3.73
CA THR A 485 -23.02 -12.84 3.68
C THR A 485 -21.76 -12.91 4.51
N MET A 486 -20.64 -12.74 3.87
CA MET A 486 -19.36 -12.66 4.54
C MET A 486 -18.95 -11.19 4.73
N GLN A 487 -18.75 -10.77 5.98
CA GLN A 487 -18.00 -9.56 6.28
C GLN A 487 -16.51 -9.90 6.33
N ILE A 488 -15.75 -9.39 5.38
CA ILE A 488 -14.30 -9.41 5.42
C ILE A 488 -13.88 -8.45 6.54
N GLY A 489 -13.01 -8.89 7.47
CA GLY A 489 -12.38 -7.96 8.38
C GLY A 489 -12.54 -8.15 9.88
N LYS A 490 -13.11 -9.24 10.38
CA LYS A 490 -12.89 -9.62 11.78
C LYS A 490 -11.89 -10.77 11.83
N GLY A 491 -10.59 -10.39 11.94
CA GLY A 491 -9.53 -11.18 12.57
C GLY A 491 -9.57 -12.71 12.45
N SER A 492 -9.98 -13.25 11.32
CA SER A 492 -9.71 -14.64 11.05
C SER A 492 -8.30 -14.71 10.49
N SER A 493 -7.31 -14.97 11.37
CA SER A 493 -6.16 -15.75 10.94
C SER A 493 -6.75 -16.97 10.25
N VAL A 494 -6.85 -16.92 8.92
CA VAL A 494 -7.14 -18.12 8.15
C VAL A 494 -5.98 -19.04 8.47
N GLN A 495 -6.23 -19.99 9.41
CA GLN A 495 -5.28 -21.07 9.67
C GLN A 495 -4.93 -21.62 8.31
N LYS A 496 -3.65 -21.93 8.07
CA LYS A 496 -3.16 -22.61 6.87
C LYS A 496 -4.11 -23.75 6.56
N THR A 497 -5.14 -23.46 5.78
CA THR A 497 -6.16 -24.43 5.39
C THR A 497 -5.48 -25.37 4.42
N ASN A 498 -5.82 -26.62 4.48
CA ASN A 498 -5.21 -27.70 3.73
C ASN A 498 -5.44 -27.51 2.22
N PHE A 499 -4.64 -26.67 1.57
CA PHE A 499 -4.66 -26.44 0.12
C PHE A 499 -4.34 -27.71 -0.68
N GLU A 500 -3.85 -28.78 -0.03
CA GLU A 500 -3.60 -30.06 -0.67
C GLU A 500 -4.88 -30.69 -1.25
N GLU A 501 -6.05 -30.48 -0.64
CA GLU A 501 -7.32 -30.94 -1.21
C GLU A 501 -7.70 -30.16 -2.46
N LEU A 502 -7.48 -28.84 -2.47
CA LEU A 502 -7.69 -27.99 -3.64
C LEU A 502 -6.72 -28.36 -4.78
N LYS A 503 -5.45 -28.63 -4.47
CA LYS A 503 -4.45 -29.11 -5.43
C LYS A 503 -4.83 -30.48 -6.01
N LYS A 504 -5.32 -31.40 -5.16
CA LYS A 504 -5.75 -32.70 -5.62
C LYS A 504 -6.94 -32.62 -6.57
N ALA A 505 -7.94 -31.82 -6.25
CA ALA A 505 -9.09 -31.57 -7.12
C ALA A 505 -8.67 -30.90 -8.45
N ALA A 506 -7.66 -29.99 -8.42
CA ALA A 506 -7.07 -29.40 -9.61
C ALA A 506 -6.42 -30.44 -10.52
N ASN A 507 -5.54 -31.25 -9.94
CA ASN A 507 -4.81 -32.25 -10.69
C ASN A 507 -5.76 -33.30 -11.32
N GLU A 508 -6.84 -33.65 -10.65
CA GLU A 508 -7.88 -34.50 -11.20
C GLU A 508 -8.65 -33.81 -12.33
N PHE A 509 -9.01 -32.57 -12.18
CA PHE A 509 -9.68 -31.78 -13.22
C PHE A 509 -8.82 -31.64 -14.48
N PHE A 510 -7.53 -31.31 -14.33
CA PHE A 510 -6.61 -31.17 -15.47
C PHE A 510 -6.24 -32.48 -16.14
N LYS A 511 -6.16 -33.60 -15.39
CA LYS A 511 -5.95 -34.92 -15.97
C LYS A 511 -7.13 -35.38 -16.86
N ASN A 512 -8.33 -34.89 -16.56
CA ASN A 512 -9.55 -35.26 -17.25
C ASN A 512 -9.94 -34.25 -18.35
N LEU A 513 -9.17 -33.18 -18.57
CA LEU A 513 -9.39 -32.27 -19.70
C LEU A 513 -8.93 -32.93 -21.01
N PRO A 514 -9.83 -33.07 -22.00
CA PRO A 514 -9.43 -33.63 -23.30
C PRO A 514 -8.33 -32.79 -23.94
N PRO A 515 -7.25 -33.39 -24.45
CA PRO A 515 -6.15 -32.68 -25.12
C PRO A 515 -6.61 -31.75 -26.25
N GLU A 516 -7.69 -32.09 -26.92
CA GLU A 516 -8.28 -31.36 -28.05
C GLU A 516 -8.85 -29.97 -27.64
N LYS A 517 -9.15 -29.75 -26.35
CA LYS A 517 -9.61 -28.44 -25.87
C LYS A 517 -8.47 -27.44 -25.61
N LEU A 518 -7.22 -27.92 -25.64
CA LEU A 518 -6.01 -27.13 -25.39
C LEU A 518 -5.25 -26.74 -26.68
N THR A 519 -5.72 -27.15 -27.83
CA THR A 519 -4.97 -27.11 -29.11
C THR A 519 -5.35 -25.96 -30.06
N LYS A 520 -6.16 -24.99 -29.64
CA LYS A 520 -6.24 -23.77 -30.47
C LYS A 520 -4.92 -23.01 -30.38
N PRO A 521 -4.31 -22.67 -31.52
CA PRO A 521 -3.07 -21.89 -31.52
C PRO A 521 -3.27 -20.58 -30.73
N GLU A 522 -2.31 -20.24 -29.90
CA GLU A 522 -2.31 -18.98 -29.12
C GLU A 522 -2.65 -17.76 -29.99
N ALA A 523 -2.15 -17.74 -31.24
CA ALA A 523 -2.42 -16.68 -32.21
C ALA A 523 -3.92 -16.51 -32.50
N GLU A 524 -4.69 -17.62 -32.61
CA GLU A 524 -6.13 -17.56 -32.84
C GLU A 524 -6.90 -17.04 -31.61
N ILE A 525 -6.43 -17.39 -30.42
CA ILE A 525 -6.98 -16.89 -29.15
C ILE A 525 -6.72 -15.38 -29.01
N ARG A 526 -5.49 -14.95 -29.29
CA ARG A 526 -5.10 -13.52 -29.28
C ARG A 526 -5.90 -12.69 -30.29
N ALA A 527 -6.09 -13.19 -31.48
CA ALA A 527 -6.89 -12.49 -32.50
C ALA A 527 -8.31 -12.24 -31.99
N LYS A 528 -8.96 -13.25 -31.42
CA LYS A 528 -10.33 -13.13 -30.90
C LYS A 528 -10.43 -12.25 -29.65
N LEU A 529 -9.41 -12.26 -28.76
CA LEU A 529 -9.36 -11.35 -27.61
C LEU A 529 -9.22 -9.89 -28.07
N ASN A 530 -8.43 -9.63 -29.13
CA ASN A 530 -8.30 -8.30 -29.72
C ASN A 530 -9.57 -7.80 -30.42
N GLU A 531 -10.42 -8.70 -30.90
CA GLU A 531 -11.72 -8.34 -31.51
C GLU A 531 -12.76 -7.92 -30.47
N ASN A 532 -12.62 -8.39 -29.21
CA ASN A 532 -13.54 -8.15 -28.10
C ASN A 532 -12.84 -7.35 -26.99
N GLN A 533 -12.50 -6.09 -27.27
CA GLN A 533 -11.79 -5.24 -26.30
C GLN A 533 -12.69 -4.89 -25.10
N ASN A 534 -12.35 -5.46 -23.95
CA ASN A 534 -12.90 -5.13 -22.64
C ASN A 534 -11.80 -5.33 -21.57
N PRO A 535 -11.96 -4.84 -20.34
CA PRO A 535 -10.92 -4.94 -19.31
C PRO A 535 -10.40 -6.36 -19.05
N ILE A 536 -11.25 -7.37 -19.19
CA ILE A 536 -10.88 -8.78 -18.97
C ILE A 536 -10.00 -9.29 -20.12
N THR A 537 -10.38 -9.01 -21.37
CA THR A 537 -9.60 -9.42 -22.54
C THR A 537 -8.28 -8.68 -22.62
N GLU A 538 -8.23 -7.40 -22.31
CA GLU A 538 -7.00 -6.61 -22.20
C GLU A 538 -6.05 -7.17 -21.14
N TRP A 539 -6.57 -7.54 -19.96
CA TRP A 539 -5.80 -8.16 -18.91
C TRP A 539 -5.22 -9.53 -19.33
N ILE A 540 -6.02 -10.39 -19.98
CA ILE A 540 -5.56 -11.69 -20.48
C ILE A 540 -4.45 -11.48 -21.52
N LEU A 541 -4.61 -10.53 -22.46
CA LEU A 541 -3.60 -10.18 -23.44
C LEU A 541 -2.32 -9.67 -22.80
N PHE A 542 -2.44 -8.76 -21.84
CA PHE A 542 -1.29 -8.26 -21.07
C PHE A 542 -0.50 -9.40 -20.40
N ARG A 543 -1.19 -10.37 -19.78
CA ARG A 543 -0.55 -11.54 -19.17
C ARG A 543 0.11 -12.46 -20.19
N LEU A 544 -0.52 -12.66 -21.34
CA LEU A 544 0.06 -13.42 -22.44
C LEU A 544 1.30 -12.73 -23.02
N ASP A 545 1.33 -11.41 -23.07
CA ASP A 545 2.47 -10.63 -23.55
C ASP A 545 3.64 -10.64 -22.57
N ASN A 546 3.36 -10.71 -21.29
CA ASN A 546 4.35 -10.71 -20.22
C ASN A 546 4.53 -12.10 -19.56
N GLN A 547 4.41 -13.17 -20.34
CA GLN A 547 4.46 -14.57 -19.85
C GLN A 547 5.62 -14.86 -18.90
N LYS A 548 6.82 -14.35 -19.20
CA LYS A 548 8.02 -14.60 -18.40
C LYS A 548 7.95 -14.03 -16.98
N GLU A 549 7.13 -13.01 -16.77
CA GLU A 549 6.97 -12.33 -15.49
C GLU A 549 5.83 -12.95 -14.65
N TYR A 550 4.74 -13.37 -15.33
CA TYR A 550 3.50 -13.78 -14.65
C TYR A 550 3.17 -15.27 -14.74
N VAL A 551 3.85 -16.03 -15.60
CA VAL A 551 3.59 -17.46 -15.82
C VAL A 551 4.87 -18.23 -15.55
N LYS A 552 4.95 -18.87 -14.39
CA LYS A 552 6.16 -19.56 -13.93
C LYS A 552 6.21 -21.03 -14.36
N THR A 553 5.08 -21.61 -14.75
CA THR A 553 4.98 -23.01 -15.15
C THR A 553 4.15 -23.21 -16.43
N ALA A 554 4.40 -24.31 -17.14
CA ALA A 554 3.59 -24.69 -18.30
C ALA A 554 2.11 -24.93 -17.95
N GLU A 555 1.83 -25.28 -16.70
CA GLU A 555 0.49 -25.52 -16.18
C GLU A 555 -0.28 -24.21 -15.97
N GLU A 556 0.36 -23.19 -15.40
CA GLU A 556 -0.18 -21.83 -15.30
C GLU A 556 -0.50 -21.23 -16.66
N TYR A 557 0.36 -21.48 -17.66
CA TYR A 557 0.14 -21.03 -19.02
C TYR A 557 -1.10 -21.69 -19.65
N ARG A 558 -1.28 -22.99 -19.47
CA ARG A 558 -2.47 -23.72 -19.93
C ARG A 558 -3.75 -23.20 -19.28
N VAL A 559 -3.70 -22.85 -17.99
CA VAL A 559 -4.82 -22.27 -17.27
C VAL A 559 -5.18 -20.89 -17.81
N LEU A 560 -4.19 -20.04 -18.10
CA LEU A 560 -4.39 -18.73 -18.69
C LEU A 560 -5.05 -18.84 -20.09
N LEU A 561 -4.56 -19.74 -20.94
CA LEU A 561 -5.17 -20.01 -22.25
C LEU A 561 -6.59 -20.58 -22.15
N PHE A 562 -6.85 -21.46 -21.18
CA PHE A 562 -8.19 -22.00 -20.95
C PHE A 562 -9.18 -20.91 -20.52
N ARG A 563 -8.76 -19.96 -19.68
CA ARG A 563 -9.57 -18.81 -19.27
C ARG A 563 -9.84 -17.85 -20.41
N ALA A 564 -8.83 -17.59 -21.23
CA ALA A 564 -9.01 -16.83 -22.47
C ALA A 564 -10.10 -17.45 -23.37
N LEU A 565 -10.08 -18.76 -23.51
CA LEU A 565 -11.12 -19.48 -24.26
C LEU A 565 -12.50 -19.43 -23.58
N GLN A 566 -12.58 -19.47 -22.25
CA GLN A 566 -13.84 -19.31 -21.53
C GLN A 566 -14.42 -17.90 -21.71
N ALA A 567 -13.61 -16.85 -21.53
CA ALA A 567 -14.02 -15.47 -21.75
C ALA A 567 -14.58 -15.26 -23.16
N LEU A 568 -13.88 -15.76 -24.18
CA LEU A 568 -14.33 -15.72 -25.56
C LEU A 568 -15.64 -16.49 -25.84
N ARG A 569 -15.93 -17.57 -25.08
CA ARG A 569 -17.18 -18.34 -25.22
C ARG A 569 -18.37 -17.67 -24.53
N GLN A 570 -18.13 -16.88 -23.51
CA GLN A 570 -19.16 -16.16 -22.76
C GLN A 570 -19.50 -14.82 -23.40
N GLY A 571 -18.79 -14.42 -24.48
CA GLY A 571 -19.00 -13.14 -25.15
C GLY A 571 -18.48 -11.94 -24.34
N ILE A 572 -17.58 -12.25 -23.39
CA ILE A 572 -16.92 -11.25 -22.55
C ILE A 572 -15.59 -10.86 -23.19
#